data_b470085d9b58b65faa45e7e25d437333
#
_entry.id   b470085d9b58b65faa45e7e25d437333
#
_cell.length_a   1.000
_cell.length_b   1.000
_cell.length_c   1.000
_cell.angle_alpha   90.00
_cell.angle_beta   90.00
_cell.angle_gamma   90.00
#
_symmetry.space_group_name_H-M   'P 1'
#
loop_
_entity.id
_entity.type
_entity.pdbx_description
1 polymer ?
#
loop_
_entity_poly.entity_id
_entity_poly.type
_entity_poly.pdbx_seq_one_letter_code
_entity_poly.pdbx_strand_id
1 'polypeptide(L)'
;RRGPLGVVLCMGPYNYPLNETFSTLIPALIMGNSILFKPAKYGVLLINPLQECFRDSFPAGVVNMLYGDGKEIITPIMESGKVDVFAFIGTSRVANIIRKSHPKPNRLRACLGLEAKNPAIILPDADLEIAVSECITGSLSFNGQRCTALKMIFVHESIAVPFMDLYKQKLAALKYGMPWSEKVMLTPLPEDNKPAYLKGLIDDAKSYGAQIINEHGGDNFLSFNYPAVLFPVNEKMRVWHEEQFGPVIPIATFSDINEPITYIQNSNYGQQVAVFGTDHDKMAKLIDPLVNQVCRVNINSQCQRGPDKYPFNGRKDSAEGTLSVQDALRVFSIRTTVAFKDSAINRDMVNDILENRKSNFLSTDYIL
;
A
#
# COMPACT_ATOMS: atom_id res chain seq x y z
N ARG A 1 -12.46 -23.59 -15.11
CA ARG A 1 -11.89 -23.52 -13.75
C ARG A 1 -10.61 -22.69 -13.74
N ARG A 2 -9.99 -22.52 -12.58
CA ARG A 2 -8.72 -21.80 -12.46
C ARG A 2 -7.64 -22.74 -11.93
N GLY A 3 -6.44 -22.66 -12.52
CA GLY A 3 -5.27 -23.41 -12.08
C GLY A 3 -4.17 -22.49 -11.53
N PRO A 4 -3.21 -23.02 -10.76
CA PRO A 4 -2.06 -22.26 -10.27
C PRO A 4 -1.19 -21.74 -11.41
N LEU A 5 -0.40 -20.73 -11.11
CA LEU A 5 0.59 -20.17 -12.05
C LEU A 5 1.95 -20.89 -11.91
N GLY A 6 2.31 -21.30 -10.70
CA GLY A 6 3.56 -21.98 -10.41
C GLY A 6 4.25 -21.46 -9.17
N VAL A 7 5.43 -20.86 -9.33
CA VAL A 7 6.25 -20.35 -8.22
C VAL A 7 5.99 -18.86 -7.99
N VAL A 8 5.59 -18.52 -6.77
CA VAL A 8 5.37 -17.13 -6.33
C VAL A 8 6.51 -16.69 -5.42
N LEU A 9 7.23 -15.65 -5.80
CA LEU A 9 8.13 -14.93 -4.90
C LEU A 9 7.29 -13.91 -4.12
N CYS A 10 7.13 -14.13 -2.81
CA CYS A 10 6.37 -13.29 -1.91
C CYS A 10 7.30 -12.50 -0.98
N MET A 11 7.27 -11.18 -1.08
CA MET A 11 8.07 -10.27 -0.27
C MET A 11 7.18 -9.20 0.36
N GLY A 12 6.97 -9.29 1.67
CA GLY A 12 6.14 -8.34 2.42
C GLY A 12 6.91 -7.13 2.94
N PRO A 13 6.18 -6.08 3.35
CA PRO A 13 6.75 -4.86 3.89
C PRO A 13 7.01 -4.99 5.39
N TYR A 14 7.85 -4.10 5.94
CA TYR A 14 8.13 -4.09 7.38
C TYR A 14 7.06 -3.39 8.22
N ASN A 15 6.33 -2.45 7.66
CA ASN A 15 5.33 -1.65 8.38
C ASN A 15 4.03 -2.42 8.67
N TYR A 16 3.73 -3.45 7.87
CA TYR A 16 2.64 -4.41 8.08
C TYR A 16 3.14 -5.84 7.78
N PRO A 17 4.05 -6.38 8.60
CA PRO A 17 4.78 -7.60 8.27
C PRO A 17 3.90 -8.85 8.20
N LEU A 18 2.75 -8.88 8.88
CA LEU A 18 1.75 -9.95 8.76
C LEU A 18 0.70 -9.60 7.71
N ASN A 19 -0.15 -8.61 7.98
CA ASN A 19 -1.35 -8.36 7.21
C ASN A 19 -1.07 -8.20 5.71
N GLU A 20 -0.12 -7.33 5.34
CA GLU A 20 0.18 -7.08 3.94
C GLU A 20 0.91 -8.26 3.27
N THR A 21 1.77 -8.94 3.98
CA THR A 21 2.44 -10.14 3.46
C THR A 21 1.43 -11.26 3.21
N PHE A 22 0.54 -11.50 4.16
CA PHE A 22 -0.46 -12.56 4.07
C PHE A 22 -1.57 -12.25 3.06
N SER A 23 -1.78 -11.00 2.71
CA SER A 23 -2.71 -10.61 1.64
C SER A 23 -2.28 -11.12 0.25
N THR A 24 -1.02 -11.45 0.06
CA THR A 24 -0.50 -12.09 -1.16
C THR A 24 -0.21 -13.58 -0.97
N LEU A 25 0.34 -13.95 0.18
CA LEU A 25 0.73 -15.32 0.48
C LEU A 25 -0.48 -16.27 0.57
N ILE A 26 -1.53 -15.87 1.29
CA ILE A 26 -2.74 -16.70 1.46
C ILE A 26 -3.43 -16.98 0.10
N PRO A 27 -3.78 -15.98 -0.71
CA PRO A 27 -4.43 -16.26 -1.99
C PRO A 27 -3.53 -17.05 -2.95
N ALA A 28 -2.22 -16.86 -2.91
CA ALA A 28 -1.30 -17.67 -3.71
C ALA A 28 -1.33 -19.15 -3.32
N LEU A 29 -1.33 -19.46 -2.01
CA LEU A 29 -1.45 -20.81 -1.47
C LEU A 29 -2.81 -21.45 -1.78
N ILE A 30 -3.90 -20.72 -1.55
CA ILE A 30 -5.27 -21.20 -1.83
C ILE A 30 -5.40 -21.59 -3.32
N MET A 31 -4.75 -20.86 -4.21
CA MET A 31 -4.79 -21.15 -5.64
C MET A 31 -3.80 -22.24 -6.08
N GLY A 32 -3.08 -22.89 -5.13
CA GLY A 32 -2.23 -24.05 -5.39
C GLY A 32 -0.81 -23.74 -5.85
N ASN A 33 -0.32 -22.52 -5.66
CA ASN A 33 1.05 -22.15 -6.00
C ASN A 33 2.05 -22.55 -4.93
N SER A 34 3.31 -22.74 -5.31
CA SER A 34 4.45 -22.84 -4.41
C SER A 34 4.99 -21.44 -4.07
N ILE A 35 5.44 -21.24 -2.83
CA ILE A 35 5.86 -19.94 -2.32
C ILE A 35 7.34 -19.94 -1.98
N LEU A 36 8.04 -18.93 -2.47
CA LEU A 36 9.32 -18.45 -1.95
C LEU A 36 9.02 -17.20 -1.11
N PHE A 37 9.08 -17.34 0.20
CA PHE A 37 8.70 -16.27 1.13
C PHE A 37 9.94 -15.62 1.76
N LYS A 38 10.15 -14.35 1.47
CA LYS A 38 11.20 -13.54 2.09
C LYS A 38 10.58 -12.49 3.01
N PRO A 39 10.67 -12.67 4.35
CA PRO A 39 10.24 -11.66 5.29
C PRO A 39 11.05 -10.36 5.17
N ALA A 40 10.46 -9.24 5.58
CA ALA A 40 11.16 -7.98 5.70
C ALA A 40 12.24 -8.02 6.81
N LYS A 41 13.29 -7.21 6.68
CA LYS A 41 14.36 -7.09 7.66
C LYS A 41 13.83 -6.75 9.06
N TYR A 42 13.02 -5.70 9.13
CA TYR A 42 12.32 -5.33 10.36
C TYR A 42 11.04 -6.18 10.49
N GLY A 43 10.79 -6.73 11.66
CA GLY A 43 9.67 -7.64 11.90
C GLY A 43 9.92 -9.11 11.54
N VAL A 44 11.13 -9.49 11.14
CA VAL A 44 11.49 -10.89 10.80
C VAL A 44 11.21 -11.86 11.95
N LEU A 45 11.42 -11.45 13.19
CA LEU A 45 11.17 -12.28 14.38
C LEU A 45 9.69 -12.61 14.57
N LEU A 46 8.78 -11.78 14.08
CA LEU A 46 7.34 -12.04 14.10
C LEU A 46 6.97 -13.25 13.23
N ILE A 47 7.72 -13.45 12.14
CA ILE A 47 7.47 -14.55 11.17
C ILE A 47 8.15 -15.85 11.61
N ASN A 48 9.20 -15.78 12.41
CA ASN A 48 9.99 -16.95 12.79
C ASN A 48 9.15 -18.10 13.41
N PRO A 49 8.22 -17.87 14.33
CA PRO A 49 7.36 -18.94 14.90
C PRO A 49 6.47 -19.63 13.86
N LEU A 50 6.18 -18.98 12.74
CA LEU A 50 5.31 -19.54 11.70
C LEU A 50 6.02 -20.59 10.83
N GLN A 51 7.35 -20.72 10.92
CA GLN A 51 8.08 -21.74 10.16
C GLN A 51 7.62 -23.15 10.48
N GLU A 52 7.43 -23.45 11.76
CA GLU A 52 6.93 -24.76 12.20
C GLU A 52 5.51 -25.00 11.72
N CYS A 53 4.65 -23.97 11.82
CA CYS A 53 3.28 -24.07 11.32
C CYS A 53 3.24 -24.37 9.81
N PHE A 54 4.10 -23.73 9.02
CA PHE A 54 4.17 -24.00 7.56
C PHE A 54 4.74 -25.39 7.28
N ARG A 55 5.80 -25.80 7.98
CA ARG A 55 6.39 -27.13 7.83
C ARG A 55 5.38 -28.25 8.12
N ASP A 56 4.58 -28.08 9.18
CA ASP A 56 3.68 -29.11 9.65
C ASP A 56 2.33 -29.12 8.91
N SER A 57 1.97 -28.01 8.27
CA SER A 57 0.69 -27.85 7.56
C SER A 57 0.77 -28.09 6.06
N PHE A 58 1.94 -28.01 5.45
CA PHE A 58 2.11 -28.11 3.99
C PHE A 58 3.13 -29.19 3.61
N PRO A 59 2.94 -29.85 2.45
CA PRO A 59 3.97 -30.72 1.90
C PRO A 59 5.30 -29.99 1.68
N ALA A 60 6.41 -30.71 1.77
CA ALA A 60 7.74 -30.16 1.55
C ALA A 60 7.83 -29.43 0.19
N GLY A 61 8.40 -28.23 0.17
CA GLY A 61 8.57 -27.40 -1.02
C GLY A 61 7.39 -26.50 -1.37
N VAL A 62 6.25 -26.60 -0.69
CA VAL A 62 5.11 -25.70 -0.92
C VAL A 62 5.38 -24.30 -0.38
N VAL A 63 5.88 -24.18 0.86
CA VAL A 63 6.30 -22.90 1.44
C VAL A 63 7.77 -22.97 1.82
N ASN A 64 8.58 -22.11 1.20
CA ASN A 64 10.01 -22.04 1.45
C ASN A 64 10.36 -20.65 1.95
N MET A 65 10.91 -20.56 3.15
CA MET A 65 11.29 -19.30 3.77
C MET A 65 12.74 -18.95 3.48
N LEU A 66 13.00 -17.71 3.09
CA LEU A 66 14.29 -17.19 2.69
C LEU A 66 14.73 -16.09 3.64
N TYR A 67 15.90 -16.23 4.25
CA TYR A 67 16.51 -15.24 5.15
C TYR A 67 17.84 -14.77 4.59
N GLY A 68 18.13 -13.48 4.73
CA GLY A 68 19.40 -12.86 4.32
C GLY A 68 19.19 -11.59 3.52
N ASP A 69 20.27 -11.06 2.96
CA ASP A 69 20.24 -9.85 2.15
C ASP A 69 19.43 -10.04 0.87
N GLY A 70 18.57 -9.06 0.58
CA GLY A 70 17.66 -9.15 -0.58
C GLY A 70 18.40 -9.19 -1.91
N LYS A 71 19.50 -8.46 -2.05
CA LYS A 71 20.27 -8.42 -3.29
C LYS A 71 20.99 -9.75 -3.55
N GLU A 72 21.53 -10.35 -2.50
CA GLU A 72 22.28 -11.61 -2.61
C GLU A 72 21.36 -12.80 -2.90
N ILE A 73 20.17 -12.82 -2.31
CA ILE A 73 19.26 -13.97 -2.40
C ILE A 73 18.29 -13.83 -3.58
N ILE A 74 17.66 -12.67 -3.75
CA ILE A 74 16.55 -12.51 -4.68
C ILE A 74 17.03 -12.39 -6.13
N THR A 75 18.16 -11.74 -6.36
CA THR A 75 18.69 -11.57 -7.71
C THR A 75 18.94 -12.91 -8.41
N PRO A 76 19.68 -13.88 -7.84
CA PRO A 76 19.88 -15.18 -8.46
C PRO A 76 18.59 -15.97 -8.67
N ILE A 77 17.63 -15.86 -7.74
CA ILE A 77 16.33 -16.50 -7.86
C ILE A 77 15.58 -15.96 -9.09
N MET A 78 15.53 -14.64 -9.27
CA MET A 78 14.87 -14.02 -10.41
C MET A 78 15.59 -14.34 -11.73
N GLU A 79 16.92 -14.28 -11.74
CA GLU A 79 17.76 -14.61 -12.90
C GLU A 79 17.60 -16.06 -13.36
N SER A 80 17.20 -16.96 -12.47
CA SER A 80 16.88 -18.36 -12.83
C SER A 80 15.73 -18.47 -13.84
N GLY A 81 14.86 -17.46 -13.93
CA GLY A 81 13.67 -17.45 -14.79
C GLY A 81 12.61 -18.48 -14.39
N LYS A 82 12.65 -18.97 -13.14
CA LYS A 82 11.71 -19.98 -12.60
C LYS A 82 10.61 -19.39 -11.72
N VAL A 83 10.63 -18.07 -11.48
CA VAL A 83 9.56 -17.36 -10.76
C VAL A 83 8.47 -17.01 -11.77
N ASP A 84 7.23 -17.39 -11.49
CA ASP A 84 6.06 -17.10 -12.34
C ASP A 84 5.30 -15.87 -11.88
N VAL A 85 5.32 -15.57 -10.56
CA VAL A 85 4.67 -14.40 -9.99
C VAL A 85 5.59 -13.72 -9.01
N PHE A 86 5.76 -12.41 -9.17
CA PHE A 86 6.45 -11.54 -8.24
C PHE A 86 5.41 -10.74 -7.42
N ALA A 87 5.19 -11.15 -6.18
CA ALA A 87 4.33 -10.48 -5.21
C ALA A 87 5.20 -9.68 -4.24
N PHE A 88 5.13 -8.35 -4.32
CA PHE A 88 6.04 -7.45 -3.60
C PHE A 88 5.31 -6.21 -3.09
N ILE A 89 5.62 -5.84 -1.86
CA ILE A 89 5.21 -4.57 -1.28
C ILE A 89 6.45 -3.83 -0.78
N GLY A 90 6.68 -2.65 -1.36
CA GLY A 90 7.86 -1.84 -1.08
C GLY A 90 8.03 -0.70 -2.08
N THR A 91 9.28 -0.35 -2.43
CA THR A 91 9.54 0.76 -3.34
C THR A 91 9.56 0.35 -4.81
N SER A 92 9.07 1.23 -5.70
CA SER A 92 9.09 1.06 -7.15
C SER A 92 10.52 0.85 -7.68
N ARG A 93 11.49 1.53 -7.10
CA ARG A 93 12.91 1.34 -7.43
C ARG A 93 13.36 -0.10 -7.23
N VAL A 94 13.02 -0.71 -6.08
CA VAL A 94 13.38 -2.10 -5.78
C VAL A 94 12.58 -3.06 -6.67
N ALA A 95 11.28 -2.84 -6.84
CA ALA A 95 10.43 -3.64 -7.72
C ALA A 95 10.98 -3.69 -9.15
N ASN A 96 11.38 -2.55 -9.70
CA ASN A 96 11.92 -2.43 -11.04
C ASN A 96 13.29 -3.15 -11.20
N ILE A 97 14.16 -3.08 -10.19
CA ILE A 97 15.44 -3.81 -10.21
C ILE A 97 15.17 -5.31 -10.26
N ILE A 98 14.31 -5.82 -9.39
CA ILE A 98 13.99 -7.25 -9.28
C ILE A 98 13.31 -7.74 -10.57
N ARG A 99 12.35 -7.00 -11.12
CA ARG A 99 11.67 -7.37 -12.38
C ARG A 99 12.64 -7.44 -13.57
N LYS A 100 13.56 -6.47 -13.66
CA LYS A 100 14.55 -6.41 -14.75
C LYS A 100 15.55 -7.56 -14.72
N SER A 101 15.79 -8.18 -13.56
CA SER A 101 16.68 -9.34 -13.47
C SER A 101 16.04 -10.65 -13.97
N HIS A 102 14.70 -10.66 -14.20
CA HIS A 102 14.05 -11.86 -14.73
C HIS A 102 14.25 -12.00 -16.25
N PRO A 103 14.84 -13.11 -16.75
CA PRO A 103 15.22 -13.25 -18.17
C PRO A 103 14.04 -13.43 -19.13
N LYS A 104 12.83 -13.69 -18.60
CA LYS A 104 11.62 -13.95 -19.39
C LYS A 104 10.46 -13.07 -18.90
N PRO A 105 10.49 -11.75 -19.15
CA PRO A 105 9.50 -10.80 -18.59
C PRO A 105 8.05 -11.12 -19.02
N ASN A 106 7.85 -11.73 -20.17
CA ASN A 106 6.53 -12.15 -20.65
C ASN A 106 5.91 -13.31 -19.85
N ARG A 107 6.70 -14.04 -19.06
CA ARG A 107 6.23 -15.12 -18.18
C ARG A 107 6.00 -14.64 -16.75
N LEU A 108 6.67 -13.56 -16.34
CA LEU A 108 6.56 -13.02 -14.99
C LEU A 108 5.30 -12.19 -14.88
N ARG A 109 4.41 -12.57 -13.98
CA ARG A 109 3.31 -11.72 -13.52
C ARG A 109 3.74 -10.95 -12.29
N ALA A 110 3.13 -9.79 -12.07
CA ALA A 110 3.41 -8.96 -10.91
C ALA A 110 2.13 -8.67 -10.11
N CYS A 111 2.29 -8.65 -8.77
CA CYS A 111 1.32 -8.16 -7.82
C CYS A 111 2.07 -7.24 -6.86
N LEU A 112 1.99 -5.94 -7.11
CA LEU A 112 2.85 -4.95 -6.47
C LEU A 112 2.02 -3.93 -5.69
N GLY A 113 2.38 -3.69 -4.44
CA GLY A 113 1.98 -2.53 -3.66
C GLY A 113 3.19 -1.61 -3.48
N LEU A 114 3.12 -0.41 -4.03
CA LEU A 114 4.26 0.50 -4.10
C LEU A 114 3.98 1.81 -3.34
N GLU A 115 4.78 2.85 -3.61
CA GLU A 115 4.64 4.14 -2.97
C GLU A 115 3.31 4.81 -3.33
N ALA A 116 2.89 5.72 -2.46
CA ALA A 116 1.71 6.55 -2.68
C ALA A 116 1.94 7.98 -2.17
N LYS A 117 1.23 8.94 -2.75
CA LYS A 117 1.21 10.33 -2.33
C LYS A 117 -0.24 10.80 -2.14
N ASN A 118 -0.98 10.10 -1.27
CA ASN A 118 -2.41 10.32 -1.08
C ASN A 118 -2.69 11.71 -0.53
N PRO A 119 -3.47 12.56 -1.22
CA PRO A 119 -3.86 13.86 -0.74
C PRO A 119 -5.16 13.83 0.06
N ALA A 120 -5.33 14.82 0.94
CA ALA A 120 -6.62 15.27 1.46
C ALA A 120 -7.00 16.58 0.80
N ILE A 121 -8.27 16.77 0.48
CA ILE A 121 -8.85 18.01 -0.05
C ILE A 121 -9.92 18.48 0.92
N ILE A 122 -9.71 19.65 1.53
CA ILE A 122 -10.60 20.22 2.54
C ILE A 122 -11.36 21.38 1.92
N LEU A 123 -12.65 21.16 1.64
CA LEU A 123 -13.54 22.15 1.04
C LEU A 123 -13.94 23.22 2.07
N PRO A 124 -14.39 24.44 1.62
CA PRO A 124 -14.73 25.54 2.52
C PRO A 124 -15.88 25.26 3.48
N ASP A 125 -16.73 24.29 3.17
CA ASP A 125 -17.89 23.85 3.95
C ASP A 125 -17.61 22.59 4.79
N ALA A 126 -16.36 22.14 4.87
CA ALA A 126 -15.98 20.97 5.66
C ALA A 126 -16.20 21.18 7.15
N ASP A 127 -16.65 20.14 7.84
CA ASP A 127 -16.59 20.09 9.30
C ASP A 127 -15.12 19.97 9.74
N LEU A 128 -14.61 21.05 10.37
CA LEU A 128 -13.20 21.13 10.74
C LEU A 128 -12.80 20.12 11.82
N GLU A 129 -13.70 19.79 12.76
CA GLU A 129 -13.41 18.80 13.80
C GLU A 129 -13.20 17.40 13.21
N ILE A 130 -14.07 17.03 12.28
CA ILE A 130 -13.94 15.76 11.52
C ILE A 130 -12.70 15.82 10.64
N ALA A 131 -12.55 16.85 9.81
CA ALA A 131 -11.46 16.95 8.85
C ALA A 131 -10.08 16.91 9.51
N VAL A 132 -9.88 17.68 10.59
CA VAL A 132 -8.60 17.71 11.32
C VAL A 132 -8.33 16.39 12.03
N SER A 133 -9.33 15.78 12.69
CA SER A 133 -9.17 14.49 13.37
C SER A 133 -8.78 13.37 12.41
N GLU A 134 -9.46 13.31 11.27
CA GLU A 134 -9.17 12.34 10.22
C GLU A 134 -7.82 12.61 9.54
N CYS A 135 -7.45 13.88 9.33
CA CYS A 135 -6.14 14.23 8.78
C CYS A 135 -4.99 13.90 9.73
N ILE A 136 -5.14 14.13 11.04
CA ILE A 136 -4.13 13.73 12.04
C ILE A 136 -3.96 12.21 12.06
N THR A 137 -5.05 11.48 12.20
CA THR A 137 -5.00 10.01 12.20
C THR A 137 -4.47 9.49 10.86
N GLY A 138 -4.91 10.07 9.75
CA GLY A 138 -4.51 9.70 8.41
C GLY A 138 -3.04 9.94 8.10
N SER A 139 -2.46 11.04 8.60
CA SER A 139 -1.06 11.37 8.34
C SER A 139 -0.08 10.81 9.35
N LEU A 140 -0.51 10.49 10.58
CA LEU A 140 0.41 10.18 11.68
C LEU A 140 0.28 8.78 12.29
N SER A 141 -0.84 8.07 12.10
CA SER A 141 -0.90 6.69 12.59
C SER A 141 0.22 5.85 11.97
N PHE A 142 0.82 4.97 12.79
CA PHE A 142 2.05 4.23 12.43
C PHE A 142 3.20 5.17 12.03
N ASN A 143 3.34 6.31 12.68
CA ASN A 143 4.35 7.34 12.36
C ASN A 143 4.23 7.91 10.92
N GLY A 144 3.07 7.82 10.29
CA GLY A 144 2.92 8.13 8.85
C GLY A 144 3.55 7.10 7.91
N GLN A 145 4.03 5.97 8.43
CA GLN A 145 4.66 4.90 7.66
C GLN A 145 3.63 3.89 7.13
N ARG A 146 2.62 4.39 6.45
CA ARG A 146 1.60 3.61 5.74
C ARG A 146 1.55 4.01 4.27
N CYS A 147 1.35 3.05 3.39
CA CYS A 147 1.06 3.36 1.97
C CYS A 147 -0.22 4.21 1.86
N THR A 148 -1.22 3.96 2.73
CA THR A 148 -2.47 4.72 2.79
C THR A 148 -2.39 6.01 3.61
N ALA A 149 -1.24 6.40 4.20
CA ALA A 149 -1.15 7.66 4.92
C ALA A 149 -1.51 8.85 4.02
N LEU A 150 -2.12 9.88 4.62
CA LEU A 150 -2.25 11.19 4.00
C LEU A 150 -0.87 11.86 3.96
N LYS A 151 -0.41 12.21 2.77
CA LYS A 151 0.96 12.69 2.52
C LYS A 151 1.01 14.09 1.92
N MET A 152 -0.15 14.68 1.68
CA MET A 152 -0.37 16.03 1.22
C MET A 152 -1.74 16.50 1.71
N ILE A 153 -1.87 17.75 2.18
CA ILE A 153 -3.16 18.30 2.60
C ILE A 153 -3.39 19.60 1.83
N PHE A 154 -4.47 19.65 1.05
CA PHE A 154 -4.97 20.85 0.40
C PHE A 154 -6.12 21.41 1.21
N VAL A 155 -6.01 22.67 1.66
CA VAL A 155 -7.04 23.35 2.43
C VAL A 155 -7.51 24.57 1.66
N HIS A 156 -8.83 24.72 1.51
CA HIS A 156 -9.37 25.93 0.89
C HIS A 156 -8.94 27.19 1.69
N GLU A 157 -8.49 28.22 0.99
CA GLU A 157 -7.88 29.40 1.61
C GLU A 157 -8.76 30.07 2.67
N SER A 158 -10.10 30.08 2.47
CA SER A 158 -11.05 30.70 3.40
C SER A 158 -11.10 30.06 4.79
N ILE A 159 -10.66 28.81 4.94
CA ILE A 159 -10.67 28.05 6.19
C ILE A 159 -9.26 27.59 6.62
N ALA A 160 -8.22 28.01 5.90
CA ALA A 160 -6.86 27.55 6.14
C ALA A 160 -6.35 27.89 7.56
N VAL A 161 -6.60 29.11 8.03
CA VAL A 161 -6.16 29.53 9.36
C VAL A 161 -6.82 28.70 10.46
N PRO A 162 -8.16 28.64 10.57
CA PRO A 162 -8.81 27.83 11.61
C PRO A 162 -8.48 26.33 11.50
N PHE A 163 -8.30 25.79 10.29
CA PHE A 163 -7.86 24.42 10.10
C PHE A 163 -6.47 24.18 10.71
N MET A 164 -5.49 25.03 10.37
CA MET A 164 -4.10 24.89 10.87
C MET A 164 -4.02 25.09 12.40
N ASP A 165 -4.79 25.99 12.96
CA ASP A 165 -4.80 26.23 14.41
C ASP A 165 -5.36 25.01 15.15
N LEU A 166 -6.48 24.47 14.68
CA LEU A 166 -7.05 23.24 15.25
C LEU A 166 -6.12 22.04 15.06
N TYR A 167 -5.45 21.96 13.89
CA TYR A 167 -4.48 20.89 13.61
C TYR A 167 -3.30 20.93 14.59
N LYS A 168 -2.71 22.12 14.83
CA LYS A 168 -1.63 22.31 15.81
C LYS A 168 -2.08 21.93 17.22
N GLN A 169 -3.27 22.36 17.62
CA GLN A 169 -3.83 22.06 18.94
C GLN A 169 -3.98 20.54 19.15
N LYS A 170 -4.58 19.81 18.19
CA LYS A 170 -4.75 18.36 18.29
C LYS A 170 -3.41 17.62 18.19
N LEU A 171 -2.47 18.11 17.38
CA LEU A 171 -1.13 17.56 17.27
C LEU A 171 -0.38 17.64 18.61
N ALA A 172 -0.44 18.78 19.29
CA ALA A 172 0.20 18.99 20.59
C ALA A 172 -0.34 18.07 21.69
N ALA A 173 -1.57 17.57 21.55
CA ALA A 173 -2.18 16.64 22.50
C ALA A 173 -1.78 15.16 22.29
N LEU A 174 -1.04 14.83 21.21
CA LEU A 174 -0.64 13.45 20.93
C LEU A 174 0.43 12.99 21.92
N LYS A 175 0.35 11.73 22.31
CA LYS A 175 1.35 11.08 23.15
C LYS A 175 2.47 10.46 22.33
N TYR A 176 3.69 10.70 22.78
CA TYR A 176 4.93 10.19 22.22
C TYR A 176 5.57 9.20 23.20
N GLY A 177 6.20 8.17 22.71
CA GLY A 177 6.90 7.22 23.57
C GLY A 177 7.20 5.88 22.91
N MET A 178 7.48 4.90 23.74
CA MET A 178 7.77 3.54 23.26
C MET A 178 6.46 2.79 22.95
N PRO A 179 6.47 1.85 21.99
CA PRO A 179 5.25 1.19 21.49
C PRO A 179 4.51 0.36 22.56
N TRP A 180 5.16 0.01 23.65
CA TRP A 180 4.54 -0.70 24.79
C TRP A 180 3.95 0.24 25.86
N SER A 181 4.08 1.55 25.69
CA SER A 181 3.48 2.52 26.61
C SER A 181 2.02 2.81 26.23
N GLU A 182 1.18 3.07 27.21
CA GLU A 182 -0.24 3.26 26.99
C GLU A 182 -0.57 4.56 26.22
N LYS A 183 -1.44 4.41 25.23
CA LYS A 183 -2.01 5.52 24.44
C LYS A 183 -0.96 6.31 23.64
N VAL A 184 0.18 5.72 23.35
CA VAL A 184 1.20 6.33 22.50
C VAL A 184 0.75 6.26 21.04
N MET A 185 0.83 7.38 20.35
CA MET A 185 0.51 7.51 18.92
C MET A 185 1.77 7.45 18.06
N LEU A 186 2.85 8.06 18.52
CA LEU A 186 4.10 8.21 17.78
C LEU A 186 5.26 7.58 18.55
N THR A 187 6.05 6.81 17.82
CA THR A 187 7.13 5.97 18.36
C THR A 187 8.42 6.21 17.58
N PRO A 188 9.58 5.75 18.05
CA PRO A 188 10.81 5.73 17.24
C PRO A 188 10.61 5.00 15.91
N LEU A 189 11.23 5.53 14.85
CA LEU A 189 11.20 4.92 13.52
C LEU A 189 12.17 3.72 13.47
N PRO A 190 11.82 2.64 12.74
CA PRO A 190 12.65 1.44 12.70
C PRO A 190 13.90 1.57 11.81
N GLU A 191 13.91 2.51 10.85
CA GLU A 191 15.02 2.65 9.91
C GLU A 191 16.04 3.67 10.40
N ASP A 192 17.32 3.28 10.45
CA ASP A 192 18.42 4.12 10.95
C ASP A 192 18.65 5.39 10.12
N ASN A 193 18.38 5.34 8.83
CA ASN A 193 18.60 6.46 7.90
C ASN A 193 17.35 7.33 7.68
N LYS A 194 16.20 6.95 8.21
CA LYS A 194 14.94 7.68 7.99
C LYS A 194 14.98 9.10 8.57
N PRO A 195 15.51 9.36 9.77
CA PRO A 195 15.62 10.71 10.30
C PRO A 195 16.37 11.67 9.36
N ALA A 196 17.50 11.23 8.81
CA ALA A 196 18.27 12.04 7.87
C ALA A 196 17.51 12.32 6.56
N TYR A 197 16.78 11.33 6.04
CA TYR A 197 15.93 11.51 4.87
C TYR A 197 14.80 12.52 5.11
N LEU A 198 14.10 12.41 6.24
CA LEU A 198 13.02 13.33 6.59
C LEU A 198 13.54 14.75 6.82
N LYS A 199 14.69 14.89 7.49
CA LYS A 199 15.37 16.18 7.63
C LYS A 199 15.72 16.79 6.27
N GLY A 200 16.20 15.99 5.32
CA GLY A 200 16.49 16.46 3.96
C GLY A 200 15.25 16.99 3.22
N LEU A 201 14.07 16.38 3.42
CA LEU A 201 12.81 16.88 2.87
C LEU A 201 12.37 18.21 3.52
N ILE A 202 12.56 18.33 4.84
CA ILE A 202 12.23 19.54 5.60
C ILE A 202 13.13 20.69 5.20
N ASP A 203 14.45 20.44 5.12
CA ASP A 203 15.43 21.46 4.74
C ASP A 203 15.21 21.95 3.30
N ASP A 204 14.92 21.02 2.38
CA ASP A 204 14.54 21.35 1.00
C ASP A 204 13.30 22.26 0.98
N ALA A 205 12.22 21.88 1.66
CA ALA A 205 11.01 22.67 1.70
C ALA A 205 11.25 24.06 2.29
N LYS A 206 12.03 24.18 3.35
CA LYS A 206 12.42 25.48 3.94
C LYS A 206 13.21 26.35 2.96
N SER A 207 14.08 25.75 2.14
CA SER A 207 14.86 26.50 1.13
C SER A 207 13.99 27.13 0.05
N TYR A 208 12.79 26.59 -0.16
CA TYR A 208 11.77 27.12 -1.10
C TYR A 208 10.65 27.90 -0.41
N GLY A 209 10.82 28.27 0.87
CA GLY A 209 9.95 29.19 1.58
C GLY A 209 8.90 28.58 2.52
N ALA A 210 8.87 27.24 2.66
CA ALA A 210 8.02 26.62 3.67
C ALA A 210 8.54 26.89 5.09
N GLN A 211 7.60 26.97 6.02
CA GLN A 211 7.89 27.10 7.45
C GLN A 211 7.35 25.87 8.19
N ILE A 212 8.02 25.51 9.29
CA ILE A 212 7.46 24.58 10.26
C ILE A 212 6.54 25.38 11.17
N ILE A 213 5.24 25.04 11.17
CA ILE A 213 4.23 25.84 11.88
C ILE A 213 3.84 25.31 13.28
N ASN A 214 4.38 24.16 13.68
CA ASN A 214 4.15 23.57 15.01
C ASN A 214 5.42 23.56 15.85
N GLU A 215 5.26 23.58 17.19
CA GLU A 215 6.38 23.48 18.13
C GLU A 215 7.12 22.15 17.95
N HIS A 216 8.43 22.17 18.12
CA HIS A 216 9.34 21.02 18.00
C HIS A 216 9.27 20.27 16.66
N GLY A 217 8.57 20.82 15.66
CA GLY A 217 8.42 20.16 14.38
C GLY A 217 9.75 19.88 13.70
N GLY A 218 9.98 18.59 13.38
CA GLY A 218 11.23 18.14 12.76
C GLY A 218 12.40 17.91 13.73
N ASP A 219 12.23 18.21 15.02
CA ASP A 219 13.22 17.81 16.02
C ASP A 219 13.34 16.30 16.06
N ASN A 220 14.56 15.81 16.23
CA ASN A 220 14.78 14.37 16.35
C ASN A 220 15.66 14.02 17.57
N PHE A 221 15.37 12.86 18.12
CA PHE A 221 16.23 12.21 19.12
C PHE A 221 16.43 10.75 18.72
N LEU A 222 17.63 10.39 18.31
CA LEU A 222 17.94 9.08 17.71
C LEU A 222 17.00 8.83 16.50
N SER A 223 16.21 7.78 16.54
CA SER A 223 15.23 7.45 15.49
C SER A 223 13.82 8.01 15.76
N PHE A 224 13.61 8.71 16.87
CA PHE A 224 12.36 9.41 17.15
C PHE A 224 12.36 10.77 16.44
N ASN A 225 11.28 11.06 15.67
CA ASN A 225 11.09 12.34 14.98
C ASN A 225 9.79 12.98 15.41
N TYR A 226 9.83 14.25 15.84
CA TYR A 226 8.63 15.04 16.05
C TYR A 226 7.98 15.37 14.70
N PRO A 227 6.65 15.26 14.60
CA PRO A 227 5.94 15.61 13.38
C PRO A 227 6.23 17.04 12.94
N ALA A 228 6.59 17.22 11.68
CA ALA A 228 6.79 18.54 11.09
C ALA A 228 5.62 18.91 10.18
N VAL A 229 4.86 19.93 10.55
CA VAL A 229 3.82 20.52 9.71
C VAL A 229 4.44 21.64 8.89
N LEU A 230 4.51 21.43 7.57
CA LEU A 230 5.13 22.36 6.62
C LEU A 230 4.07 23.18 5.89
N PHE A 231 4.19 24.51 5.94
CA PHE A 231 3.30 25.45 5.29
C PHE A 231 4.01 26.76 4.90
N PRO A 232 3.69 27.39 3.75
CA PRO A 232 3.01 26.77 2.61
C PRO A 232 3.96 25.87 1.84
N VAL A 233 3.45 24.78 1.24
CA VAL A 233 4.25 23.98 0.33
C VAL A 233 3.82 24.20 -1.13
N ASN A 234 4.75 23.97 -2.07
CA ASN A 234 4.52 24.18 -3.50
C ASN A 234 5.31 23.16 -4.35
N GLU A 235 5.07 23.19 -5.66
CA GLU A 235 5.62 22.25 -6.65
C GLU A 235 7.15 22.23 -6.79
N LYS A 236 7.87 23.24 -6.27
CA LYS A 236 9.34 23.29 -6.31
C LYS A 236 9.99 22.41 -5.25
N MET A 237 9.22 21.98 -4.26
CA MET A 237 9.69 21.25 -3.09
C MET A 237 9.63 19.75 -3.31
N ARG A 238 10.65 19.03 -2.87
CA ARG A 238 10.67 17.55 -2.93
C ARG A 238 9.48 16.93 -2.21
N VAL A 239 9.08 17.51 -1.08
CA VAL A 239 7.93 17.02 -0.29
C VAL A 239 6.60 17.11 -1.04
N TRP A 240 6.50 17.87 -2.13
CA TRP A 240 5.34 17.91 -3.01
C TRP A 240 5.21 16.63 -3.85
N HIS A 241 6.33 16.05 -4.26
CA HIS A 241 6.40 14.93 -5.21
C HIS A 241 6.75 13.59 -4.55
N GLU A 242 7.71 13.61 -3.61
CA GLU A 242 8.25 12.40 -3.00
C GLU A 242 7.37 11.89 -1.86
N GLU A 243 7.27 10.56 -1.74
CA GLU A 243 6.66 9.94 -0.56
C GLU A 243 7.60 10.09 0.65
N GLN A 244 7.15 10.76 1.70
CA GLN A 244 7.93 10.95 2.92
C GLN A 244 8.01 9.69 3.79
N PHE A 245 6.96 8.89 3.82
CA PHE A 245 6.83 7.67 4.63
C PHE A 245 7.35 7.87 6.06
N GLY A 246 6.83 8.91 6.70
CA GLY A 246 7.25 9.41 8.02
C GLY A 246 6.43 10.62 8.44
N PRO A 247 6.64 11.14 9.67
CA PRO A 247 5.83 12.18 10.28
C PRO A 247 6.17 13.60 9.74
N VAL A 248 6.02 13.82 8.44
CA VAL A 248 6.10 15.13 7.79
C VAL A 248 4.79 15.42 7.08
N ILE A 249 4.16 16.52 7.42
CA ILE A 249 2.81 16.89 6.99
C ILE A 249 2.87 18.16 6.14
N PRO A 250 2.92 18.03 4.80
CA PRO A 250 2.88 19.19 3.92
C PRO A 250 1.45 19.69 3.72
N ILE A 251 1.25 21.00 3.88
CA ILE A 251 -0.02 21.68 3.68
C ILE A 251 0.13 22.75 2.59
N ALA A 252 -0.80 22.79 1.65
CA ALA A 252 -0.98 23.85 0.67
C ALA A 252 -2.40 24.40 0.74
N THR A 253 -2.58 25.67 0.39
CA THR A 253 -3.90 26.25 0.18
C THR A 253 -4.28 26.16 -1.29
N PHE A 254 -5.58 26.22 -1.56
CA PHE A 254 -6.15 26.38 -2.90
C PHE A 254 -7.36 27.33 -2.84
N SER A 255 -7.62 28.01 -3.95
CA SER A 255 -8.83 28.82 -4.17
C SER A 255 -9.74 28.21 -5.22
N ASP A 256 -9.15 27.54 -6.22
CA ASP A 256 -9.87 26.82 -7.24
C ASP A 256 -9.70 25.31 -7.04
N ILE A 257 -10.81 24.59 -7.02
CA ILE A 257 -10.84 23.13 -6.87
C ILE A 257 -10.04 22.37 -7.95
N ASN A 258 -9.81 23.01 -9.09
CA ASN A 258 -8.98 22.44 -10.16
C ASN A 258 -7.50 22.35 -9.77
N GLU A 259 -7.02 23.13 -8.79
CA GLU A 259 -5.63 23.07 -8.33
C GLU A 259 -5.28 21.69 -7.71
N PRO A 260 -5.99 21.19 -6.67
CA PRO A 260 -5.72 19.85 -6.14
C PRO A 260 -6.06 18.73 -7.13
N ILE A 261 -7.03 18.91 -8.03
CA ILE A 261 -7.31 17.94 -9.11
C ILE A 261 -6.11 17.87 -10.05
N THR A 262 -5.55 18.99 -10.48
CA THR A 262 -4.37 19.06 -11.35
C THR A 262 -3.14 18.44 -10.68
N TYR A 263 -2.95 18.68 -9.37
CA TYR A 263 -1.92 17.98 -8.60
C TYR A 263 -2.07 16.47 -8.69
N ILE A 264 -3.27 15.94 -8.48
CA ILE A 264 -3.53 14.50 -8.53
C ILE A 264 -3.33 13.95 -9.94
N GLN A 265 -3.74 14.68 -10.98
CA GLN A 265 -3.55 14.30 -12.38
C GLN A 265 -2.07 14.20 -12.76
N ASN A 266 -1.26 15.15 -12.31
CA ASN A 266 0.17 15.24 -12.60
C ASN A 266 1.03 14.35 -11.69
N SER A 267 0.49 13.87 -10.57
CA SER A 267 1.20 12.97 -9.67
C SER A 267 1.47 11.62 -10.34
N ASN A 268 2.65 11.07 -10.10
CA ASN A 268 2.99 9.70 -10.49
C ASN A 268 2.22 8.64 -9.68
N TYR A 269 1.51 9.04 -8.64
CA TYR A 269 0.84 8.14 -7.72
C TYR A 269 -0.68 8.23 -7.85
N GLY A 270 -1.36 7.12 -7.62
CA GLY A 270 -2.82 7.06 -7.75
C GLY A 270 -3.44 5.99 -6.88
N GLN A 271 -3.14 5.99 -5.56
CA GLN A 271 -3.71 4.99 -4.66
C GLN A 271 -5.06 5.45 -4.12
N GLN A 272 -5.09 6.53 -3.33
CA GLN A 272 -6.30 7.03 -2.69
C GLN A 272 -6.31 8.57 -2.60
N VAL A 273 -7.49 9.12 -2.35
CA VAL A 273 -7.72 10.52 -1.97
C VAL A 273 -8.77 10.59 -0.88
N ALA A 274 -8.64 11.54 0.04
CA ALA A 274 -9.67 11.91 1.01
C ALA A 274 -10.26 13.27 0.64
N VAL A 275 -11.58 13.41 0.69
CA VAL A 275 -12.28 14.66 0.41
C VAL A 275 -13.21 14.99 1.58
N PHE A 276 -13.11 16.21 2.08
CA PHE A 276 -13.90 16.68 3.23
C PHE A 276 -14.78 17.84 2.81
N GLY A 277 -16.06 17.73 3.06
CA GLY A 277 -17.08 18.73 2.74
C GLY A 277 -18.47 18.22 3.05
N THR A 278 -19.47 19.11 2.98
CA THR A 278 -20.89 18.83 3.24
C THR A 278 -21.79 19.15 2.05
N ASP A 279 -21.30 19.89 1.07
CA ASP A 279 -22.04 20.23 -0.17
C ASP A 279 -22.05 19.02 -1.11
N HIS A 280 -23.23 18.43 -1.26
CA HIS A 280 -23.43 17.20 -2.05
C HIS A 280 -23.08 17.38 -3.53
N ASP A 281 -23.38 18.53 -4.12
CA ASP A 281 -23.14 18.80 -5.54
C ASP A 281 -21.63 18.97 -5.82
N LYS A 282 -20.91 19.67 -4.93
CA LYS A 282 -19.47 19.80 -5.02
C LYS A 282 -18.77 18.46 -4.83
N MET A 283 -19.22 17.68 -3.84
CA MET A 283 -18.67 16.34 -3.61
C MET A 283 -18.88 15.42 -4.80
N ALA A 284 -20.08 15.41 -5.39
CA ALA A 284 -20.36 14.61 -6.58
C ALA A 284 -19.47 15.00 -7.77
N LYS A 285 -19.32 16.30 -8.04
CA LYS A 285 -18.46 16.81 -9.11
C LYS A 285 -16.96 16.47 -8.92
N LEU A 286 -16.51 16.27 -7.69
CA LEU A 286 -15.14 15.84 -7.40
C LEU A 286 -14.92 14.34 -7.64
N ILE A 287 -15.92 13.52 -7.37
CA ILE A 287 -15.81 12.07 -7.53
C ILE A 287 -15.47 11.70 -8.98
N ASP A 288 -16.13 12.28 -9.96
CA ASP A 288 -15.98 11.93 -11.37
C ASP A 288 -14.54 12.07 -11.92
N PRO A 289 -13.83 13.18 -11.74
CA PRO A 289 -12.43 13.27 -12.15
C PRO A 289 -11.50 12.40 -11.30
N LEU A 290 -11.79 12.24 -9.98
CA LEU A 290 -10.91 11.54 -9.06
C LEU A 290 -10.91 10.02 -9.26
N VAL A 291 -12.06 9.40 -9.57
CA VAL A 291 -12.12 7.93 -9.81
C VAL A 291 -11.30 7.48 -11.01
N ASN A 292 -10.93 8.39 -11.90
CA ASN A 292 -10.04 8.11 -13.02
C ASN A 292 -8.55 8.24 -12.65
N GLN A 293 -8.23 8.79 -11.49
CA GLN A 293 -6.85 9.05 -11.05
C GLN A 293 -6.42 8.15 -9.90
N VAL A 294 -7.35 7.73 -9.05
CA VAL A 294 -7.10 6.92 -7.87
C VAL A 294 -8.01 5.69 -7.84
N CYS A 295 -7.70 4.73 -7.00
CA CYS A 295 -8.52 3.52 -6.82
C CYS A 295 -9.54 3.63 -5.69
N ARG A 296 -9.42 4.65 -4.82
CA ARG A 296 -10.39 4.87 -3.75
C ARG A 296 -10.52 6.36 -3.43
N VAL A 297 -11.76 6.83 -3.41
CA VAL A 297 -12.13 8.16 -2.90
C VAL A 297 -12.79 7.95 -1.54
N ASN A 298 -12.26 8.60 -0.51
CA ASN A 298 -12.79 8.54 0.85
C ASN A 298 -13.50 9.86 1.16
N ILE A 299 -14.76 9.80 1.56
CA ILE A 299 -15.59 10.98 1.86
C ILE A 299 -15.62 11.18 3.37
N ASN A 300 -15.23 12.37 3.84
CA ASN A 300 -15.14 12.75 5.25
C ASN A 300 -14.43 11.71 6.12
N SER A 301 -13.41 11.07 5.56
CA SER A 301 -12.63 10.01 6.19
C SER A 301 -11.22 10.00 5.64
N GLN A 302 -10.27 9.58 6.46
CA GLN A 302 -8.89 9.35 6.04
C GLN A 302 -8.77 8.25 4.98
N CYS A 303 -7.66 8.24 4.26
CA CYS A 303 -7.30 7.11 3.42
C CYS A 303 -6.92 5.90 4.29
N GLN A 304 -7.45 4.73 3.94
CA GLN A 304 -7.26 3.51 4.72
C GLN A 304 -7.39 2.25 3.85
N ARG A 305 -6.88 1.12 4.35
CA ARG A 305 -7.01 -0.15 3.68
C ARG A 305 -8.34 -0.85 3.94
N GLY A 306 -8.73 -0.92 5.19
CA GLY A 306 -9.94 -1.61 5.64
C GLY A 306 -11.24 -1.07 5.04
N PRO A 307 -12.29 -1.88 5.03
CA PRO A 307 -12.33 -3.28 5.41
C PRO A 307 -11.70 -4.20 4.34
N ASP A 308 -11.12 -5.33 4.76
CA ASP A 308 -10.38 -6.26 3.88
C ASP A 308 -11.22 -6.92 2.78
N LYS A 309 -12.53 -6.85 2.87
CA LYS A 309 -13.44 -7.32 1.82
C LYS A 309 -13.44 -6.46 0.55
N TYR A 310 -12.86 -5.26 0.60
CA TYR A 310 -12.73 -4.42 -0.57
C TYR A 310 -11.37 -4.62 -1.25
N PRO A 311 -11.29 -4.48 -2.58
CA PRO A 311 -10.04 -4.59 -3.29
C PRO A 311 -9.07 -3.48 -2.84
N PHE A 312 -7.80 -3.85 -2.65
CA PHE A 312 -6.73 -2.92 -2.39
C PHE A 312 -5.78 -2.90 -3.59
N ASN A 313 -5.78 -1.81 -4.29
CA ASN A 313 -5.05 -1.60 -5.53
C ASN A 313 -4.59 -0.15 -5.67
N GLY A 314 -3.99 0.20 -6.78
CA GLY A 314 -3.54 1.53 -7.12
C GLY A 314 -3.46 1.72 -8.63
N ARG A 315 -3.48 2.97 -9.03
CA ARG A 315 -3.19 3.40 -10.40
C ARG A 315 -1.78 3.94 -10.50
N LYS A 316 -1.32 4.17 -11.71
CA LYS A 316 -0.01 4.76 -12.00
C LYS A 316 1.11 3.93 -11.33
N ASP A 317 2.06 4.59 -10.68
CA ASP A 317 3.19 3.92 -10.03
C ASP A 317 2.86 3.36 -8.62
N SER A 318 1.60 3.46 -8.15
CA SER A 318 1.26 3.02 -6.79
C SER A 318 0.99 1.52 -6.65
N ALA A 319 0.63 0.83 -7.71
CA ALA A 319 0.42 -0.63 -7.65
C ALA A 319 0.32 -1.26 -9.05
N GLU A 320 0.50 -2.57 -9.08
CA GLU A 320 0.14 -3.44 -10.21
C GLU A 320 -0.60 -4.67 -9.65
N GLY A 321 -1.74 -5.01 -10.23
CA GLY A 321 -2.61 -6.07 -9.71
C GLY A 321 -3.44 -5.64 -8.51
N THR A 322 -3.97 -6.60 -7.77
CA THR A 322 -4.83 -6.37 -6.61
C THR A 322 -4.35 -7.18 -5.41
N LEU A 323 -4.19 -6.50 -4.30
CA LEU A 323 -3.87 -7.06 -2.99
C LEU A 323 -5.18 -7.20 -2.23
N SER A 324 -5.61 -8.35 -1.91
CA SER A 324 -6.73 -8.75 -1.06
C SER A 324 -7.97 -9.32 -1.74
N VAL A 325 -8.55 -10.29 -1.03
CA VAL A 325 -9.82 -10.98 -1.21
C VAL A 325 -9.98 -11.70 -2.57
N GLN A 326 -11.19 -11.78 -3.10
CA GLN A 326 -11.52 -12.59 -4.29
C GLN A 326 -10.72 -12.20 -5.53
N ASP A 327 -10.45 -10.91 -5.71
CA ASP A 327 -9.67 -10.45 -6.87
C ASP A 327 -8.21 -10.88 -6.78
N ALA A 328 -7.63 -10.94 -5.58
CA ALA A 328 -6.29 -11.47 -5.38
C ALA A 328 -6.19 -12.95 -5.78
N LEU A 329 -7.23 -13.77 -5.51
CA LEU A 329 -7.27 -15.16 -5.98
C LEU A 329 -7.14 -15.25 -7.51
N ARG A 330 -7.71 -14.29 -8.23
CA ARG A 330 -7.60 -14.22 -9.70
C ARG A 330 -6.21 -13.83 -10.17
N VAL A 331 -5.50 -13.01 -9.41
CA VAL A 331 -4.12 -12.61 -9.72
C VAL A 331 -3.17 -13.82 -9.66
N PHE A 332 -3.35 -14.70 -8.70
CA PHE A 332 -2.51 -15.87 -8.45
C PHE A 332 -2.95 -17.14 -9.19
N SER A 333 -3.81 -17.00 -10.19
CA SER A 333 -4.33 -18.16 -10.95
C SER A 333 -4.64 -17.80 -12.39
N ILE A 334 -4.74 -18.81 -13.23
CA ILE A 334 -5.11 -18.65 -14.63
C ILE A 334 -6.37 -19.47 -14.94
N ARG A 335 -7.29 -18.88 -15.73
CA ARG A 335 -8.43 -19.64 -16.22
C ARG A 335 -7.95 -20.69 -17.20
N THR A 336 -8.31 -21.94 -16.93
CA THR A 336 -7.99 -23.09 -17.77
C THR A 336 -9.28 -23.79 -18.18
N THR A 337 -9.41 -24.11 -19.45
CA THR A 337 -10.58 -24.79 -20.01
C THR A 337 -10.19 -26.22 -20.39
N VAL A 338 -10.98 -27.18 -19.94
CA VAL A 338 -10.99 -28.53 -20.49
C VAL A 338 -12.18 -28.60 -21.42
N ALA A 339 -11.91 -28.84 -22.68
CA ALA A 339 -12.95 -28.87 -23.72
C ALA A 339 -12.96 -30.25 -24.40
N PHE A 340 -14.14 -30.66 -24.85
CA PHE A 340 -14.31 -31.90 -25.64
C PHE A 340 -15.31 -31.68 -26.78
N LYS A 341 -15.12 -32.42 -27.86
CA LYS A 341 -16.09 -32.44 -28.96
C LYS A 341 -17.30 -33.28 -28.55
N ASP A 342 -18.49 -32.79 -28.78
CA ASP A 342 -19.72 -33.49 -28.41
C ASP A 342 -19.89 -34.80 -29.19
N SER A 343 -19.71 -35.91 -28.49
CA SER A 343 -19.91 -37.29 -28.95
C SER A 343 -20.32 -38.14 -27.75
N ALA A 344 -20.96 -39.28 -28.00
CA ALA A 344 -21.36 -40.20 -26.94
C ALA A 344 -20.18 -40.68 -26.10
N ILE A 345 -19.06 -41.04 -26.75
CA ILE A 345 -17.86 -41.51 -26.05
C ILE A 345 -17.28 -40.39 -25.15
N ASN A 346 -17.20 -39.18 -25.63
CA ASN A 346 -16.61 -38.06 -24.85
C ASN A 346 -17.52 -37.65 -23.70
N ARG A 347 -18.84 -37.67 -23.90
CA ARG A 347 -19.79 -37.42 -22.80
C ARG A 347 -19.66 -38.46 -21.69
N ASP A 348 -19.63 -39.75 -22.06
CA ASP A 348 -19.48 -40.84 -21.11
C ASP A 348 -18.17 -40.69 -20.29
N MET A 349 -17.04 -40.49 -21.00
CA MET A 349 -15.73 -40.29 -20.38
C MET A 349 -15.72 -39.08 -19.42
N VAL A 350 -16.25 -37.93 -19.83
CA VAL A 350 -16.24 -36.72 -19.00
C VAL A 350 -17.17 -36.87 -17.81
N ASN A 351 -18.32 -37.52 -17.97
CA ASN A 351 -19.23 -37.83 -16.88
C ASN A 351 -18.56 -38.74 -15.84
N ASP A 352 -17.92 -39.81 -16.30
CA ASP A 352 -17.18 -40.71 -15.40
C ASP A 352 -16.06 -39.99 -14.61
N ILE A 353 -15.31 -39.08 -15.28
CA ILE A 353 -14.28 -38.28 -14.62
C ILE A 353 -14.87 -37.38 -13.54
N LEU A 354 -16.02 -36.75 -13.80
CA LEU A 354 -16.69 -35.82 -12.87
C LEU A 354 -17.37 -36.56 -11.72
N GLU A 355 -18.18 -37.59 -12.01
CA GLU A 355 -18.96 -38.33 -11.02
C GLU A 355 -18.06 -39.09 -10.06
N ASN A 356 -17.01 -39.71 -10.57
CA ASN A 356 -16.07 -40.46 -9.77
C ASN A 356 -14.85 -39.66 -9.30
N ARG A 357 -14.89 -38.33 -9.45
CA ARG A 357 -13.85 -37.38 -8.97
C ARG A 357 -12.42 -37.79 -9.37
N LYS A 358 -12.26 -38.30 -10.60
CA LYS A 358 -10.96 -38.82 -11.11
C LYS A 358 -9.95 -37.72 -11.43
N SER A 359 -10.37 -36.46 -11.54
CA SER A 359 -9.49 -35.32 -11.79
C SER A 359 -9.59 -34.31 -10.64
N ASN A 360 -8.49 -34.07 -9.94
CA ASN A 360 -8.44 -33.03 -8.91
C ASN A 360 -8.86 -31.64 -9.44
N PHE A 361 -8.45 -31.31 -10.66
CA PHE A 361 -8.77 -30.03 -11.30
C PHE A 361 -10.27 -29.91 -11.61
N LEU A 362 -10.88 -30.95 -12.17
CA LEU A 362 -12.31 -30.93 -12.53
C LEU A 362 -13.25 -31.19 -11.35
N SER A 363 -12.77 -31.88 -10.32
CA SER A 363 -13.56 -32.26 -9.14
C SER A 363 -13.51 -31.24 -8.01
N THR A 364 -12.83 -30.10 -8.17
CA THR A 364 -12.81 -29.01 -7.19
C THR A 364 -14.20 -28.38 -7.09
N ASP A 365 -14.76 -28.31 -5.88
CA ASP A 365 -16.11 -27.83 -5.64
C ASP A 365 -16.20 -26.27 -5.68
N TYR A 366 -15.05 -25.61 -5.58
CA TYR A 366 -14.99 -24.14 -5.62
C TYR A 366 -14.80 -23.63 -7.05
N ILE A 367 -15.74 -22.79 -7.48
CA ILE A 367 -15.64 -22.02 -8.73
C ILE A 367 -15.41 -20.56 -8.33
N LEU A 368 -14.22 -20.06 -8.60
CA LEU A 368 -13.83 -18.68 -8.32
C LEU A 368 -13.94 -17.79 -9.57
#